data_2fff698b4f58b2167f1464930b0b50bf
#
_entry.id   2fff698b4f58b2167f1464930b0b50bf
#
_cell.length_a   1.000
_cell.length_b   1.000
_cell.length_c   1.000
_cell.angle_alpha   90.00
_cell.angle_beta   90.00
_cell.angle_gamma   90.00
#
_symmetry.space_group_name_H-M   'P 1'
#
loop_
_entity.id
_entity.type
_entity.pdbx_description
1 polymer ?
#
loop_
_entity_poly.entity_id
_entity_poly.type
_entity_poly.pdbx_seq_one_letter_code
_entity_poly.pdbx_strand_id
1 'polypeptide(L)'
;MTDARTISYGDDPSQYGELSLPDGTPRGVVVVIHGGFWKAEYDLSLGRPLAASLVEQGWAAWNLEYRRVGGGGGTPATLDDVAGGIDRLAHLDLDTSTLVTLGHSAGGHLAAWAASRGRFERWASGVPVTHVISQAGVLDLRTAYDEGLGGGAVERFLGHAPGPGDVPVDPQQQLPLDVPLWCVHGRADDIVPISQSEGYVAAATDAGARAELVAVDGDHFAVIDTGSDAWKQTLAILDTLA
;
A
#
# COMPACT_ATOMS: atom_id res chain seq x y z
N MET A 1 -2.83 12.55 22.09
CA MET A 1 -2.22 11.46 21.28
C MET A 1 -3.01 10.19 21.60
N THR A 2 -3.79 9.69 20.67
CA THR A 2 -4.50 8.42 20.84
C THR A 2 -3.45 7.31 20.87
N ASP A 3 -3.36 6.57 22.00
CA ASP A 3 -2.44 5.44 22.12
C ASP A 3 -2.79 4.37 21.08
N ALA A 4 -1.88 4.11 20.17
CA ALA A 4 -2.04 3.05 19.19
C ALA A 4 -2.06 1.68 19.89
N ARG A 5 -3.06 0.86 19.60
CA ARG A 5 -3.16 -0.50 20.12
C ARG A 5 -2.50 -1.50 19.17
N THR A 6 -1.44 -2.17 19.62
CA THR A 6 -0.81 -3.26 18.88
C THR A 6 -1.69 -4.51 18.91
N ILE A 7 -1.97 -5.08 17.74
CA ILE A 7 -2.81 -6.27 17.57
C ILE A 7 -2.11 -7.24 16.62
N SER A 8 -1.80 -8.44 17.09
CA SER A 8 -1.25 -9.52 16.26
C SER A 8 -2.33 -10.14 15.35
N TYR A 9 -1.92 -10.53 14.16
CA TYR A 9 -2.75 -11.28 13.20
C TYR A 9 -2.16 -12.63 12.83
N GLY A 10 -0.97 -12.99 13.38
CA GLY A 10 -0.28 -14.26 13.20
C GLY A 10 0.74 -14.49 14.31
N ASP A 11 1.56 -15.53 14.15
CA ASP A 11 2.51 -16.01 15.18
C ASP A 11 3.93 -15.40 15.00
N ASP A 12 4.26 -14.86 13.82
CA ASP A 12 5.55 -14.21 13.57
C ASP A 12 5.61 -12.84 14.26
N PRO A 13 6.76 -12.44 14.82
CA PRO A 13 6.93 -11.12 15.44
C PRO A 13 6.60 -9.92 14.50
N SER A 14 6.67 -10.10 13.19
CA SER A 14 6.29 -9.09 12.21
C SER A 14 4.80 -9.16 11.79
N GLN A 15 4.02 -10.09 12.35
CA GLN A 15 2.60 -10.25 12.02
C GLN A 15 1.71 -9.49 13.01
N TYR A 16 1.79 -8.16 12.96
CA TYR A 16 0.96 -7.26 13.79
C TYR A 16 0.64 -5.95 13.07
N GLY A 17 -0.29 -5.22 13.61
CA GLY A 17 -0.55 -3.85 13.22
C GLY A 17 -0.82 -2.97 14.43
N GLU A 18 -0.72 -1.67 14.24
CA GLU A 18 -1.03 -0.63 15.21
C GLU A 18 -2.37 0.01 14.83
N LEU A 19 -3.41 -0.22 15.63
CA LEU A 19 -4.72 0.39 15.44
C LEU A 19 -4.80 1.69 16.24
N SER A 20 -5.08 2.79 15.53
CA SER A 20 -5.39 4.09 16.11
C SER A 20 -6.78 4.52 15.70
N LEU A 21 -7.58 5.03 16.64
CA LEU A 21 -8.97 5.41 16.40
C LEU A 21 -9.16 6.92 16.63
N PRO A 22 -10.00 7.59 15.83
CA PRO A 22 -10.40 8.96 16.08
C PRO A 22 -11.37 9.05 17.26
N ASP A 23 -11.61 10.26 17.75
CA ASP A 23 -12.73 10.52 18.64
C ASP A 23 -14.06 10.36 17.87
N GLY A 24 -14.98 9.56 18.40
CA GLY A 24 -16.28 9.29 17.78
C GLY A 24 -16.25 8.16 16.74
N THR A 25 -17.24 8.15 15.86
CA THR A 25 -17.37 7.11 14.81
C THR A 25 -16.39 7.39 13.69
N PRO A 26 -15.52 6.42 13.32
CA PRO A 26 -14.62 6.58 12.18
C PRO A 26 -15.38 6.75 10.86
N ARG A 27 -14.83 7.54 9.94
CA ARG A 27 -15.32 7.71 8.56
C ARG A 27 -15.16 6.42 7.72
N GLY A 28 -14.26 5.55 8.14
CA GLY A 28 -13.86 4.30 7.51
C GLY A 28 -12.50 3.88 8.03
N VAL A 29 -11.86 2.92 7.37
CA VAL A 29 -10.56 2.38 7.75
C VAL A 29 -9.52 2.67 6.67
N VAL A 30 -8.38 3.22 7.07
CA VAL A 30 -7.19 3.34 6.20
C VAL A 30 -6.13 2.36 6.69
N VAL A 31 -5.78 1.40 5.84
CA VAL A 31 -4.65 0.49 6.07
C VAL A 31 -3.38 1.15 5.53
N VAL A 32 -2.48 1.54 6.43
CA VAL A 32 -1.21 2.16 6.07
C VAL A 32 -0.16 1.07 5.89
N ILE A 33 0.47 1.01 4.71
CA ILE A 33 1.45 -0.01 4.34
C ILE A 33 2.79 0.68 4.02
N HIS A 34 3.79 0.43 4.86
CA HIS A 34 5.08 1.10 4.73
C HIS A 34 5.90 0.60 3.52
N GLY A 35 6.85 1.43 3.10
CA GLY A 35 7.82 1.13 2.06
C GLY A 35 9.11 0.48 2.55
N GLY A 36 10.19 0.65 1.76
CA GLY A 36 11.53 0.15 2.08
C GLY A 36 11.97 -1.01 1.20
N PHE A 37 11.54 -1.06 -0.07
CA PHE A 37 11.91 -2.11 -1.03
C PHE A 37 11.73 -3.54 -0.50
N TRP A 38 10.69 -3.77 0.30
CA TRP A 38 10.37 -5.05 0.99
C TRP A 38 11.51 -5.60 1.85
N LYS A 39 12.49 -4.75 2.28
CA LYS A 39 13.68 -5.16 3.05
C LYS A 39 13.44 -5.06 4.55
N ALA A 40 14.04 -5.97 5.32
CA ALA A 40 13.89 -6.06 6.77
C ALA A 40 14.47 -4.86 7.56
N GLU A 41 15.25 -3.99 6.92
CA GLU A 41 15.79 -2.77 7.52
C GLU A 41 14.75 -1.68 7.78
N TYR A 42 13.55 -1.80 7.18
CA TYR A 42 12.45 -0.84 7.31
C TYR A 42 11.26 -1.50 7.98
N ASP A 43 10.49 -0.74 8.73
CA ASP A 43 9.33 -1.21 9.46
C ASP A 43 8.17 -0.20 9.45
N LEU A 44 7.07 -0.55 10.12
CA LEU A 44 5.86 0.28 10.20
C LEU A 44 6.08 1.64 10.88
N SER A 45 7.22 1.92 11.50
CA SER A 45 7.50 3.25 12.09
C SER A 45 7.40 4.38 11.06
N LEU A 46 7.65 4.08 9.77
CA LEU A 46 7.47 5.02 8.66
C LEU A 46 6.00 5.43 8.48
N GLY A 47 5.06 4.57 8.83
CA GLY A 47 3.63 4.83 8.72
C GLY A 47 3.01 5.55 9.93
N ARG A 48 3.71 5.60 11.08
CA ARG A 48 3.14 6.20 12.31
C ARG A 48 2.74 7.67 12.18
N PRO A 49 3.54 8.55 11.53
CA PRO A 49 3.10 9.93 11.31
C PRO A 49 1.84 10.03 10.45
N LEU A 50 1.73 9.17 9.42
CA LEU A 50 0.56 9.11 8.55
C LEU A 50 -0.68 8.65 9.33
N ALA A 51 -0.54 7.57 10.12
CA ALA A 51 -1.61 7.06 10.97
C ALA A 51 -2.12 8.12 11.96
N ALA A 52 -1.22 8.88 12.59
CA ALA A 52 -1.59 9.97 13.47
C ALA A 52 -2.38 11.06 12.75
N SER A 53 -1.91 11.49 11.58
CA SER A 53 -2.60 12.50 10.76
C SER A 53 -3.97 12.01 10.27
N LEU A 54 -4.10 10.75 9.88
CA LEU A 54 -5.38 10.15 9.46
C LEU A 54 -6.42 10.16 10.59
N VAL A 55 -5.99 9.84 11.81
CA VAL A 55 -6.86 9.88 12.99
C VAL A 55 -7.36 11.30 13.26
N GLU A 56 -6.52 12.34 13.12
CA GLU A 56 -6.91 13.74 13.23
C GLU A 56 -7.97 14.14 12.18
N GLN A 57 -8.01 13.44 11.03
CA GLN A 57 -9.01 13.62 9.97
C GLN A 57 -10.24 12.72 10.14
N GLY A 58 -10.36 12.00 11.24
CA GLY A 58 -11.54 11.18 11.56
C GLY A 58 -11.53 9.77 10.97
N TRP A 59 -10.39 9.26 10.49
CA TRP A 59 -10.23 7.90 10.01
C TRP A 59 -9.72 6.96 11.09
N ALA A 60 -10.19 5.70 11.11
CA ALA A 60 -9.47 4.64 11.79
C ALA A 60 -8.21 4.30 10.97
N ALA A 61 -7.04 4.31 11.61
CA ALA A 61 -5.78 3.98 10.96
C ALA A 61 -5.28 2.62 11.45
N TRP A 62 -5.08 1.69 10.49
CA TRP A 62 -4.47 0.38 10.71
C TRP A 62 -3.08 0.39 10.07
N ASN A 63 -2.04 0.73 10.85
CA ASN A 63 -0.66 0.77 10.42
C ASN A 63 -0.08 -0.64 10.48
N LEU A 64 0.18 -1.24 9.33
CA LEU A 64 0.44 -2.65 9.16
C LEU A 64 1.94 -2.96 9.10
N GLU A 65 2.39 -3.90 9.92
CA GLU A 65 3.70 -4.56 9.80
C GLU A 65 3.54 -5.89 9.05
N TYR A 66 4.59 -6.34 8.40
CA TYR A 66 4.61 -7.58 7.63
C TYR A 66 6.03 -8.15 7.53
N ARG A 67 6.19 -9.44 7.30
CA ARG A 67 7.51 -10.05 7.05
C ARG A 67 8.12 -9.55 5.76
N ARG A 68 9.40 -9.23 5.80
CA ARG A 68 10.19 -8.67 4.70
C ARG A 68 11.35 -9.57 4.32
N VAL A 69 11.91 -9.37 3.13
CA VAL A 69 13.12 -10.03 2.65
C VAL A 69 14.26 -9.81 3.64
N GLY A 70 14.89 -10.90 4.07
CA GLY A 70 15.87 -10.89 5.15
C GLY A 70 15.28 -11.16 6.54
N GLY A 71 13.95 -11.16 6.69
CA GLY A 71 13.20 -11.46 7.91
C GLY A 71 12.05 -12.45 7.67
N GLY A 72 12.24 -13.46 6.82
CA GLY A 72 11.23 -14.48 6.53
C GLY A 72 10.15 -14.07 5.51
N GLY A 73 10.23 -12.86 4.95
CA GLY A 73 9.35 -12.37 3.89
C GLY A 73 9.88 -12.62 2.47
N GLY A 74 9.27 -11.96 1.53
CA GLY A 74 9.34 -12.20 0.09
C GLY A 74 8.05 -12.87 -0.36
N THR A 75 7.93 -13.22 -1.65
CA THR A 75 6.74 -13.91 -2.15
C THR A 75 6.77 -15.39 -1.77
N PRO A 76 5.63 -15.99 -1.32
CA PRO A 76 4.34 -15.34 -1.08
C PRO A 76 4.18 -14.78 0.36
N ALA A 77 5.16 -14.96 1.25
CA ALA A 77 5.01 -14.73 2.68
C ALA A 77 4.63 -13.27 3.03
N THR A 78 5.24 -12.28 2.37
CA THR A 78 4.88 -10.85 2.53
C THR A 78 3.42 -10.60 2.12
N LEU A 79 2.98 -11.21 1.03
CA LEU A 79 1.61 -11.06 0.53
C LEU A 79 0.60 -11.75 1.44
N ASP A 80 0.94 -12.93 1.98
CA ASP A 80 0.13 -13.63 2.99
C ASP A 80 -0.05 -12.76 4.22
N ASP A 81 1.00 -12.07 4.65
CA ASP A 81 0.97 -11.20 5.83
C ASP A 81 0.11 -9.97 5.58
N VAL A 82 0.25 -9.30 4.43
CA VAL A 82 -0.59 -8.16 4.07
C VAL A 82 -2.06 -8.58 3.97
N ALA A 83 -2.36 -9.72 3.35
CA ALA A 83 -3.69 -10.27 3.30
C ALA A 83 -4.24 -10.56 4.71
N GLY A 84 -3.49 -11.31 5.53
CA GLY A 84 -3.89 -11.66 6.89
C GLY A 84 -4.07 -10.43 7.79
N GLY A 85 -3.21 -9.42 7.65
CA GLY A 85 -3.30 -8.18 8.39
C GLY A 85 -4.54 -7.35 8.03
N ILE A 86 -4.93 -7.31 6.75
CA ILE A 86 -6.19 -6.68 6.31
C ILE A 86 -7.38 -7.50 6.80
N ASP A 87 -7.32 -8.83 6.69
CA ASP A 87 -8.41 -9.73 7.08
C ASP A 87 -8.64 -9.75 8.59
N ARG A 88 -7.63 -9.38 9.38
CA ARG A 88 -7.77 -9.19 10.82
C ARG A 88 -8.85 -8.16 11.17
N LEU A 89 -9.06 -7.17 10.32
CA LEU A 89 -10.08 -6.12 10.51
C LEU A 89 -11.50 -6.68 10.64
N ALA A 90 -11.81 -7.83 10.00
CA ALA A 90 -13.11 -8.50 10.13
C ALA A 90 -13.43 -8.97 11.57
N HIS A 91 -12.41 -9.06 12.43
CA HIS A 91 -12.53 -9.48 13.82
C HIS A 91 -12.40 -8.32 14.82
N LEU A 92 -12.40 -7.09 14.32
CA LEU A 92 -12.38 -5.88 15.11
C LEU A 92 -13.75 -5.18 14.99
N ASP A 93 -14.11 -4.41 16.00
CA ASP A 93 -15.36 -3.62 15.99
C ASP A 93 -15.17 -2.36 15.14
N LEU A 94 -15.11 -2.56 13.81
CA LEU A 94 -14.87 -1.51 12.81
C LEU A 94 -15.81 -1.71 11.62
N ASP A 95 -16.35 -0.60 11.11
CA ASP A 95 -17.02 -0.61 9.81
C ASP A 95 -15.96 -0.57 8.69
N THR A 96 -15.88 -1.64 7.92
CA THR A 96 -14.97 -1.79 6.78
C THR A 96 -15.67 -1.56 5.43
N SER A 97 -16.88 -0.99 5.41
CA SER A 97 -17.60 -0.66 4.18
C SER A 97 -16.85 0.38 3.32
N THR A 98 -16.06 1.24 3.96
CA THR A 98 -15.04 2.07 3.32
C THR A 98 -13.68 1.66 3.86
N LEU A 99 -12.94 0.86 3.07
CA LEU A 99 -11.60 0.39 3.40
C LEU A 99 -10.62 0.83 2.32
N VAL A 100 -9.72 1.72 2.71
CA VAL A 100 -8.68 2.27 1.84
C VAL A 100 -7.35 1.61 2.15
N THR A 101 -6.63 1.13 1.15
CA THR A 101 -5.20 0.82 1.30
C THR A 101 -4.38 2.02 0.86
N LEU A 102 -3.52 2.50 1.75
CA LEU A 102 -2.59 3.61 1.54
C LEU A 102 -1.17 3.10 1.71
N GLY A 103 -0.40 3.06 0.64
CA GLY A 103 0.95 2.50 0.70
C GLY A 103 2.00 3.35 0.02
N HIS A 104 3.20 3.42 0.61
CA HIS A 104 4.33 4.16 0.08
C HIS A 104 5.36 3.22 -0.57
N SER A 105 5.87 3.57 -1.76
CA SER A 105 6.96 2.84 -2.42
C SER A 105 6.63 1.35 -2.60
N ALA A 106 7.40 0.42 -2.03
CA ALA A 106 7.06 -1.00 -1.94
C ALA A 106 5.70 -1.24 -1.27
N GLY A 107 5.28 -0.39 -0.30
CA GLY A 107 3.94 -0.42 0.27
C GLY A 107 2.86 0.01 -0.72
N GLY A 108 3.18 0.89 -1.68
CA GLY A 108 2.28 1.26 -2.79
C GLY A 108 2.00 0.08 -3.73
N HIS A 109 3.01 -0.75 -4.00
CA HIS A 109 2.85 -2.04 -4.67
C HIS A 109 1.88 -2.93 -3.88
N LEU A 110 2.12 -3.12 -2.58
CA LEU A 110 1.30 -3.99 -1.72
C LEU A 110 -0.14 -3.47 -1.58
N ALA A 111 -0.33 -2.15 -1.55
CA ALA A 111 -1.65 -1.52 -1.50
C ALA A 111 -2.47 -1.78 -2.78
N ALA A 112 -1.85 -1.63 -3.95
CA ALA A 112 -2.49 -1.92 -5.24
C ALA A 112 -2.77 -3.42 -5.40
N TRP A 113 -1.80 -4.27 -5.05
CA TRP A 113 -1.96 -5.72 -5.05
C TRP A 113 -3.13 -6.18 -4.16
N ALA A 114 -3.27 -5.61 -2.96
CA ALA A 114 -4.31 -6.00 -2.02
C ALA A 114 -5.73 -5.83 -2.59
N ALA A 115 -5.94 -4.88 -3.49
CA ALA A 115 -7.25 -4.62 -4.11
C ALA A 115 -7.66 -5.70 -5.13
N SER A 116 -6.70 -6.43 -5.71
CA SER A 116 -6.96 -7.50 -6.68
C SER A 116 -6.77 -8.91 -6.11
N ARG A 117 -6.26 -9.04 -4.88
CA ARG A 117 -5.89 -10.32 -4.28
C ARG A 117 -7.03 -11.35 -4.28
N GLY A 118 -8.28 -10.89 -4.15
CA GLY A 118 -9.46 -11.75 -4.16
C GLY A 118 -9.69 -12.54 -5.46
N ARG A 119 -8.99 -12.20 -6.54
CA ARG A 119 -9.01 -12.94 -7.80
C ARG A 119 -8.22 -14.24 -7.77
N PHE A 120 -7.38 -14.43 -6.74
CA PHE A 120 -6.50 -15.57 -6.59
C PHE A 120 -6.97 -16.44 -5.42
N GLU A 121 -7.11 -17.76 -5.65
CA GLU A 121 -7.65 -18.72 -4.70
C GLU A 121 -7.00 -18.62 -3.32
N ARG A 122 -5.68 -18.38 -3.28
CA ARG A 122 -4.92 -18.27 -2.03
C ARG A 122 -5.43 -17.15 -1.10
N TRP A 123 -6.00 -16.07 -1.65
CA TRP A 123 -6.41 -14.87 -0.90
C TRP A 123 -7.88 -14.47 -1.16
N ALA A 124 -8.68 -15.38 -1.73
CA ALA A 124 -10.02 -15.08 -2.24
C ALA A 124 -11.07 -14.74 -1.17
N SER A 125 -10.84 -15.12 0.10
CA SER A 125 -11.87 -15.05 1.16
C SER A 125 -11.62 -13.92 2.18
N GLY A 126 -11.05 -12.80 1.76
CA GLY A 126 -10.68 -11.73 2.67
C GLY A 126 -11.63 -10.53 2.69
N VAL A 127 -11.35 -9.58 3.60
CA VAL A 127 -12.01 -8.28 3.64
C VAL A 127 -11.72 -7.50 2.35
N PRO A 128 -12.73 -7.06 1.59
CA PRO A 128 -12.51 -6.37 0.33
C PRO A 128 -11.93 -4.96 0.55
N VAL A 129 -10.90 -4.63 -0.21
CA VAL A 129 -10.41 -3.25 -0.35
C VAL A 129 -11.37 -2.51 -1.27
N THR A 130 -11.75 -1.29 -0.92
CA THR A 130 -12.70 -0.48 -1.70
C THR A 130 -12.02 0.63 -2.49
N HIS A 131 -10.86 1.10 -2.02
CA HIS A 131 -10.10 2.20 -2.64
C HIS A 131 -8.59 2.00 -2.43
N VAL A 132 -7.79 2.49 -3.34
CA VAL A 132 -6.33 2.41 -3.27
C VAL A 132 -5.71 3.79 -3.43
N ILE A 133 -4.77 4.12 -2.55
CA ILE A 133 -3.86 5.28 -2.72
C ILE A 133 -2.43 4.73 -2.72
N SER A 134 -1.78 4.78 -3.87
CA SER A 134 -0.38 4.39 -4.04
C SER A 134 0.50 5.63 -4.05
N GLN A 135 1.33 5.78 -3.03
CA GLN A 135 2.26 6.89 -2.89
C GLN A 135 3.64 6.48 -3.42
N ALA A 136 4.06 7.03 -4.55
CA ALA A 136 5.33 6.70 -5.19
C ALA A 136 5.56 5.18 -5.33
N GLY A 137 4.50 4.43 -5.71
CA GLY A 137 4.48 2.97 -5.68
C GLY A 137 5.27 2.30 -6.80
N VAL A 138 5.84 1.13 -6.51
CA VAL A 138 6.46 0.23 -7.49
C VAL A 138 5.36 -0.63 -8.11
N LEU A 139 4.72 -0.17 -9.18
CA LEU A 139 3.48 -0.76 -9.71
C LEU A 139 3.70 -1.71 -10.90
N ASP A 140 4.86 -1.62 -11.56
CA ASP A 140 5.33 -2.52 -12.62
C ASP A 140 6.63 -3.16 -12.17
N LEU A 141 6.55 -4.40 -11.71
CA LEU A 141 7.72 -5.13 -11.21
C LEU A 141 8.71 -5.45 -12.32
N ARG A 142 8.25 -5.63 -13.55
CA ARG A 142 9.15 -5.90 -14.70
C ARG A 142 10.00 -4.68 -15.00
N THR A 143 9.39 -3.51 -15.17
CA THR A 143 10.10 -2.27 -15.43
C THR A 143 11.05 -1.92 -14.27
N ALA A 144 10.58 -2.07 -13.02
CA ALA A 144 11.40 -1.83 -11.84
C ALA A 144 12.64 -2.74 -11.77
N TYR A 145 12.51 -3.99 -12.20
CA TYR A 145 13.64 -4.93 -12.30
C TYR A 145 14.63 -4.52 -13.39
N ASP A 146 14.12 -4.22 -14.60
CA ASP A 146 14.95 -3.84 -15.76
C ASP A 146 15.73 -2.53 -15.49
N GLU A 147 15.16 -1.61 -14.72
CA GLU A 147 15.79 -0.37 -14.25
C GLU A 147 16.70 -0.57 -13.02
N GLY A 148 16.72 -1.76 -12.43
CA GLY A 148 17.57 -2.09 -11.27
C GLY A 148 17.19 -1.38 -9.98
N LEU A 149 15.90 -0.98 -9.82
CA LEU A 149 15.44 -0.25 -8.67
C LEU A 149 15.76 -0.96 -7.35
N GLY A 150 16.20 -0.18 -6.36
CA GLY A 150 16.57 -0.70 -5.03
C GLY A 150 17.73 -1.70 -5.04
N GLY A 151 18.57 -1.70 -6.12
CA GLY A 151 19.71 -2.59 -6.26
C GLY A 151 19.31 -4.06 -6.38
N GLY A 152 18.32 -4.40 -7.21
CA GLY A 152 17.80 -5.76 -7.42
C GLY A 152 16.79 -6.18 -6.35
N ALA A 153 16.05 -5.22 -5.79
CA ALA A 153 15.05 -5.50 -4.76
C ALA A 153 13.90 -6.37 -5.27
N VAL A 154 13.48 -6.19 -6.53
CA VAL A 154 12.40 -6.99 -7.14
C VAL A 154 12.77 -8.47 -7.20
N GLU A 155 13.98 -8.81 -7.68
CA GLU A 155 14.42 -10.21 -7.76
C GLU A 155 14.49 -10.85 -6.37
N ARG A 156 14.98 -10.11 -5.37
CA ARG A 156 15.00 -10.61 -3.98
C ARG A 156 13.62 -10.80 -3.39
N PHE A 157 12.67 -9.95 -3.74
CA PHE A 157 11.29 -10.05 -3.31
C PHE A 157 10.57 -11.24 -3.95
N LEU A 158 10.74 -11.44 -5.26
CA LEU A 158 10.15 -12.54 -6.01
C LEU A 158 10.87 -13.88 -5.79
N GLY A 159 12.19 -13.85 -5.54
CA GLY A 159 13.07 -15.00 -5.54
C GLY A 159 13.58 -15.40 -6.93
N HIS A 160 13.20 -14.64 -7.97
CA HIS A 160 13.58 -14.85 -9.38
C HIS A 160 13.39 -13.54 -10.17
N ALA A 161 13.91 -13.49 -11.40
CA ALA A 161 13.63 -12.39 -12.32
C ALA A 161 12.15 -12.39 -12.73
N PRO A 162 11.46 -11.22 -12.74
CA PRO A 162 10.03 -11.14 -13.02
C PRO A 162 9.69 -11.64 -14.44
N GLY A 163 8.53 -12.27 -14.57
CA GLY A 163 8.06 -12.85 -15.82
C GLY A 163 6.54 -12.94 -15.93
N PRO A 164 6.03 -13.54 -17.00
CA PRO A 164 4.57 -13.68 -17.23
C PRO A 164 3.85 -14.53 -16.19
N GLY A 165 4.58 -15.29 -15.35
CA GLY A 165 4.02 -16.10 -14.28
C GLY A 165 3.70 -15.30 -13.01
N ASP A 166 4.13 -14.04 -12.93
CA ASP A 166 4.00 -13.20 -11.73
C ASP A 166 2.66 -12.42 -11.66
N VAL A 167 1.70 -12.78 -12.51
CA VAL A 167 0.32 -12.22 -12.46
C VAL A 167 -0.24 -12.15 -11.04
N PRO A 168 -0.07 -13.17 -10.16
CA PRO A 168 -0.63 -13.09 -8.80
C PRO A 168 0.03 -12.04 -7.90
N VAL A 169 1.16 -11.47 -8.29
CA VAL A 169 1.98 -10.61 -7.41
C VAL A 169 2.33 -9.25 -8.02
N ASP A 170 2.15 -9.06 -9.33
CA ASP A 170 2.51 -7.84 -10.05
C ASP A 170 1.27 -7.02 -10.41
N PRO A 171 1.04 -5.84 -9.79
CA PRO A 171 -0.13 -5.00 -10.05
C PRO A 171 -0.32 -4.64 -11.52
N GLN A 172 0.75 -4.42 -12.28
CA GLN A 172 0.68 -4.13 -13.71
C GLN A 172 0.00 -5.26 -14.50
N GLN A 173 0.24 -6.53 -14.12
CA GLN A 173 -0.35 -7.70 -14.76
C GLN A 173 -1.79 -8.00 -14.27
N GLN A 174 -2.28 -7.27 -13.26
CA GLN A 174 -3.60 -7.44 -12.66
C GLN A 174 -4.64 -6.44 -13.15
N LEU A 175 -4.27 -5.60 -14.10
CA LEU A 175 -5.19 -4.62 -14.71
C LEU A 175 -6.30 -5.30 -15.52
N PRO A 176 -7.52 -4.72 -15.56
CA PRO A 176 -7.97 -3.57 -14.79
C PRO A 176 -8.26 -3.88 -13.32
N LEU A 177 -8.11 -2.90 -12.41
CA LEU A 177 -8.64 -2.99 -11.06
C LEU A 177 -10.14 -2.69 -11.04
N ASP A 178 -10.87 -3.36 -10.15
CA ASP A 178 -12.32 -3.17 -9.97
C ASP A 178 -12.67 -1.97 -9.07
N VAL A 179 -11.67 -1.41 -8.37
CA VAL A 179 -11.82 -0.30 -7.43
C VAL A 179 -11.02 0.93 -7.89
N PRO A 180 -11.42 2.15 -7.48
CA PRO A 180 -10.64 3.35 -7.78
C PRO A 180 -9.24 3.31 -7.19
N LEU A 181 -8.29 3.82 -7.96
CA LEU A 181 -6.90 3.96 -7.55
C LEU A 181 -6.36 5.35 -7.86
N TRP A 182 -5.66 5.95 -6.90
CA TRP A 182 -4.90 7.18 -7.07
C TRP A 182 -3.42 6.91 -6.86
N CYS A 183 -2.60 7.36 -7.80
CA CYS A 183 -1.15 7.42 -7.67
C CYS A 183 -0.76 8.83 -7.28
N VAL A 184 -0.31 9.06 -6.05
CA VAL A 184 0.27 10.34 -5.61
C VAL A 184 1.79 10.23 -5.72
N HIS A 185 2.44 11.02 -6.60
CA HIS A 185 3.84 10.82 -6.91
C HIS A 185 4.61 12.13 -7.08
N GLY A 186 5.78 12.22 -6.44
CA GLY A 186 6.67 13.37 -6.56
C GLY A 186 7.35 13.45 -7.94
N ARG A 187 7.33 14.64 -8.56
CA ARG A 187 7.95 14.85 -9.89
C ARG A 187 9.48 14.73 -9.87
N ALA A 188 10.10 14.94 -8.73
CA ALA A 188 11.55 14.87 -8.52
C ALA A 188 11.98 13.58 -7.81
N ASP A 189 11.14 12.52 -7.86
CA ASP A 189 11.45 11.24 -7.27
C ASP A 189 12.60 10.57 -8.04
N ASP A 190 13.75 10.40 -7.38
CA ASP A 190 14.98 9.79 -7.90
C ASP A 190 15.21 8.35 -7.40
N ILE A 191 14.25 7.82 -6.58
CA ILE A 191 14.29 6.47 -6.01
C ILE A 191 13.35 5.52 -6.77
N VAL A 192 12.10 5.94 -6.94
CA VAL A 192 11.11 5.29 -7.78
C VAL A 192 10.65 6.31 -8.82
N PRO A 193 11.06 6.21 -10.08
CA PRO A 193 10.70 7.20 -11.09
C PRO A 193 9.19 7.32 -11.24
N ILE A 194 8.71 8.54 -11.45
CA ILE A 194 7.26 8.84 -11.64
C ILE A 194 6.66 8.05 -12.81
N SER A 195 7.49 7.62 -13.76
CA SER A 195 7.09 6.74 -14.88
C SER A 195 6.43 5.44 -14.42
N GLN A 196 6.72 4.93 -13.22
CA GLN A 196 6.01 3.79 -12.62
C GLN A 196 4.52 4.09 -12.44
N SER A 197 4.17 5.27 -11.94
CA SER A 197 2.78 5.70 -11.78
C SER A 197 2.15 6.13 -13.11
N GLU A 198 2.89 6.85 -13.97
CA GLU A 198 2.41 7.29 -15.27
C GLU A 198 2.03 6.08 -16.16
N GLY A 199 2.94 5.11 -16.28
CA GLY A 199 2.71 3.89 -17.07
C GLY A 199 1.55 3.06 -16.54
N TYR A 200 1.49 2.88 -15.21
CA TYR A 200 0.40 2.12 -14.58
C TYR A 200 -0.97 2.79 -14.80
N VAL A 201 -1.08 4.11 -14.56
CA VAL A 201 -2.36 4.84 -14.72
C VAL A 201 -2.80 4.85 -16.18
N ALA A 202 -1.88 5.02 -17.14
CA ALA A 202 -2.18 4.95 -18.56
C ALA A 202 -2.75 3.57 -18.94
N ALA A 203 -2.05 2.49 -18.58
CA ALA A 203 -2.48 1.12 -18.85
C ALA A 203 -3.81 0.77 -18.15
N ALA A 204 -4.00 1.22 -16.91
CA ALA A 204 -5.23 1.02 -16.15
C ALA A 204 -6.42 1.70 -16.84
N THR A 205 -6.25 2.95 -17.27
CA THR A 205 -7.27 3.73 -17.97
C THR A 205 -7.63 3.11 -19.31
N ASP A 206 -6.62 2.68 -20.08
CA ASP A 206 -6.82 1.99 -21.37
C ASP A 206 -7.57 0.67 -21.19
N ALA A 207 -7.38 -0.01 -20.06
CA ALA A 207 -8.11 -1.22 -19.68
C ALA A 207 -9.50 -0.95 -19.09
N GLY A 208 -9.91 0.33 -18.93
CA GLY A 208 -11.22 0.73 -18.42
C GLY A 208 -11.33 0.82 -16.89
N ALA A 209 -10.21 0.77 -16.17
CA ALA A 209 -10.18 1.00 -14.72
C ALA A 209 -10.30 2.50 -14.37
N ARG A 210 -10.73 2.78 -13.15
CA ARG A 210 -10.73 4.14 -12.58
C ARG A 210 -9.37 4.40 -11.91
N ALA A 211 -8.46 5.00 -12.64
CA ALA A 211 -7.13 5.32 -12.13
C ALA A 211 -6.77 6.79 -12.43
N GLU A 212 -6.11 7.45 -11.48
CA GLU A 212 -5.73 8.85 -11.57
C GLU A 212 -4.30 9.06 -11.07
N LEU A 213 -3.52 9.90 -11.78
CA LEU A 213 -2.21 10.35 -11.35
C LEU A 213 -2.32 11.75 -10.75
N VAL A 214 -1.95 11.88 -9.48
CA VAL A 214 -1.79 13.15 -8.77
C VAL A 214 -0.28 13.43 -8.65
N ALA A 215 0.26 14.05 -9.69
CA ALA A 215 1.68 14.41 -9.73
C ALA A 215 1.92 15.68 -8.92
N VAL A 216 2.77 15.58 -7.89
CA VAL A 216 3.07 16.64 -6.92
C VAL A 216 4.52 17.11 -7.03
N ASP A 217 4.80 18.32 -6.51
CA ASP A 217 6.18 18.75 -6.35
C ASP A 217 6.82 18.02 -5.16
N GLY A 218 8.07 17.60 -5.33
CA GLY A 218 8.83 16.92 -4.28
C GLY A 218 9.49 15.61 -4.74
N ASP A 219 10.25 15.03 -3.82
CA ASP A 219 10.97 13.77 -3.98
C ASP A 219 10.15 12.56 -3.51
N HIS A 220 10.83 11.41 -3.37
CA HIS A 220 10.25 10.14 -2.93
C HIS A 220 9.57 10.21 -1.55
N PHE A 221 10.05 11.07 -0.66
CA PHE A 221 9.59 11.16 0.72
C PHE A 221 8.56 12.28 0.94
N ALA A 222 8.43 13.22 -0.01
CA ALA A 222 7.46 14.29 0.08
C ALA A 222 6.01 13.77 0.22
N VAL A 223 5.70 12.61 -0.35
CA VAL A 223 4.36 12.00 -0.32
C VAL A 223 4.00 11.41 1.06
N ILE A 224 4.99 11.19 1.93
CA ILE A 224 4.80 10.72 3.32
C ILE A 224 5.18 11.75 4.37
N ASP A 225 5.57 12.95 3.97
CA ASP A 225 5.74 14.08 4.89
C ASP A 225 4.37 14.72 5.15
N THR A 226 3.85 14.56 6.37
CA THR A 226 2.52 15.07 6.76
C THR A 226 2.42 16.59 6.76
N GLY A 227 3.53 17.33 6.68
CA GLY A 227 3.59 18.77 6.50
C GLY A 227 3.57 19.23 5.05
N SER A 228 3.72 18.33 4.09
CA SER A 228 3.87 18.62 2.67
C SER A 228 2.53 18.95 1.97
N ASP A 229 2.62 19.59 0.80
CA ASP A 229 1.46 19.75 -0.08
C ASP A 229 1.06 18.39 -0.72
N ALA A 230 2.00 17.46 -0.91
CA ALA A 230 1.73 16.11 -1.38
C ALA A 230 0.80 15.33 -0.42
N TRP A 231 1.04 15.44 0.89
CA TRP A 231 0.16 14.85 1.89
C TRP A 231 -1.23 15.49 1.90
N LYS A 232 -1.33 16.82 1.72
CA LYS A 232 -2.63 17.50 1.57
C LYS A 232 -3.44 16.97 0.39
N GLN A 233 -2.79 16.62 -0.74
CA GLN A 233 -3.47 15.98 -1.86
C GLN A 233 -4.01 14.57 -1.48
N THR A 234 -3.23 13.79 -0.71
CA THR A 234 -3.70 12.50 -0.19
C THR A 234 -4.94 12.68 0.70
N LEU A 235 -4.93 13.67 1.60
CA LEU A 235 -6.09 13.97 2.44
C LEU A 235 -7.29 14.46 1.62
N ALA A 236 -7.07 15.27 0.59
CA ALA A 236 -8.14 15.73 -0.30
C ALA A 236 -8.80 14.56 -1.06
N ILE A 237 -8.03 13.54 -1.48
CA ILE A 237 -8.59 12.31 -2.05
C ILE A 237 -9.48 11.62 -1.01
N LEU A 238 -8.97 11.40 0.20
CA LEU A 238 -9.72 10.75 1.28
C LEU A 238 -11.01 11.49 1.65
N ASP A 239 -11.03 12.82 1.53
CA ASP A 239 -12.21 13.64 1.79
C ASP A 239 -13.35 13.40 0.78
N THR A 240 -13.04 12.84 -0.39
CA THR A 240 -14.07 12.48 -1.40
C THR A 240 -14.72 11.12 -1.15
N LEU A 241 -14.20 10.31 -0.20
CA LEU A 241 -14.57 8.89 -0.06
C LEU A 241 -15.59 8.61 1.06
N ALA A 242 -15.87 9.56 1.93
CA ALA A 242 -16.71 9.36 3.13
C ALA A 242 -17.67 10.53 3.36
#